data_6e0cad3e6a531af4f6d650fd2347f977
#
_entry.id   6e0cad3e6a531af4f6d650fd2347f977
#
_cell.length_a   1.000
_cell.length_b   1.000
_cell.length_c   1.000
_cell.angle_alpha   90.00
_cell.angle_beta   90.00
_cell.angle_gamma   90.00
#
_symmetry.space_group_name_H-M   'P 1'
#
loop_
_entity.id
_entity.type
_entity.pdbx_description
1 polymer ?
#
loop_
_entity_poly.entity_id
_entity_poly.type
_entity_poly.pdbx_seq_one_letter_code
_entity_poly.pdbx_strand_id
1 'polypeptide(L)'
;MEMFRCAFDDRDEYVYFEINCKGVYLSQYGAVRENRIFIKDITDIEAEVSTEITDDGWSLELFVPCELIGKVYGKEFFADKCTIKGNFTKCGDLTVYPHYISFSKLAGLDAGFHNPQYFSKIIVDERNLK
;
A
#
# COMPACT_ATOMS: atom_id res chain seq x y z
N MET A 1 8.90 9.48 1.24
CA MET A 1 8.44 8.24 0.59
C MET A 1 7.12 7.83 1.21
N GLU A 2 6.14 7.60 0.39
CA GLU A 2 4.82 7.15 0.81
C GLU A 2 4.68 5.65 0.58
N MET A 3 3.93 5.00 1.46
CA MET A 3 3.74 3.56 1.39
C MET A 3 2.27 3.22 1.60
N PHE A 4 1.77 2.33 0.76
CA PHE A 4 0.42 1.77 0.89
C PHE A 4 0.51 0.26 1.06
N ARG A 5 -0.25 -0.26 2.02
CA ARG A 5 -0.36 -1.69 2.29
C ARG A 5 -1.82 -2.07 2.32
N CYS A 6 -2.20 -3.12 1.63
CA CYS A 6 -3.56 -3.65 1.71
C CYS A 6 -3.59 -5.17 1.75
N ALA A 7 -4.57 -5.69 2.44
CA ALA A 7 -4.82 -7.12 2.57
C ALA A 7 -6.32 -7.41 2.62
N PHE A 8 -6.71 -8.65 2.34
CA PHE A 8 -8.02 -9.12 2.73
C PHE A 8 -8.14 -9.12 4.26
N ASP A 9 -9.35 -8.91 4.77
CA ASP A 9 -9.60 -8.79 6.20
C ASP A 9 -9.20 -10.05 7.00
N ASP A 10 -9.29 -11.21 6.39
CA ASP A 10 -8.97 -12.52 6.96
C ASP A 10 -7.52 -12.99 6.70
N ARG A 11 -6.67 -12.13 6.14
CA ARG A 11 -5.29 -12.49 5.76
C ARG A 11 -4.29 -11.58 6.43
N ASP A 12 -3.13 -12.12 6.79
CA ASP A 12 -1.97 -11.36 7.28
C ASP A 12 -1.03 -10.97 6.13
N GLU A 13 -1.02 -11.74 5.05
CA GLU A 13 -0.25 -11.39 3.85
C GLU A 13 -0.85 -10.15 3.19
N TYR A 14 -0.02 -9.19 2.88
CA TYR A 14 -0.43 -7.93 2.27
C TYR A 14 0.36 -7.60 1.03
N VAL A 15 -0.28 -6.89 0.12
CA VAL A 15 0.37 -6.22 -1.00
C VAL A 15 0.90 -4.88 -0.51
N TYR A 16 2.09 -4.54 -0.94
CA TYR A 16 2.83 -3.40 -0.47
C TYR A 16 3.36 -2.58 -1.64
N PHE A 17 3.13 -1.28 -1.59
CA PHE A 17 3.66 -0.30 -2.53
C PHE A 17 4.45 0.74 -1.78
N GLU A 18 5.68 0.99 -2.21
CA GLU A 18 6.56 2.03 -1.69
C GLU A 18 6.88 2.97 -2.84
N ILE A 19 6.50 4.25 -2.71
CA ILE A 19 6.47 5.20 -3.82
C ILE A 19 7.21 6.46 -3.43
N ASN A 20 8.09 6.97 -4.30
CA ASN A 20 8.76 8.25 -4.11
C ASN A 20 8.06 9.37 -4.89
N CYS A 21 8.47 10.62 -4.63
CA CYS A 21 7.86 11.80 -5.26
C CYS A 21 8.07 11.89 -6.78
N LYS A 22 8.94 11.06 -7.34
CA LYS A 22 9.16 10.98 -8.80
C LYS A 22 8.28 9.90 -9.46
N GLY A 23 7.44 9.21 -8.68
CA GLY A 23 6.57 8.17 -9.20
C GLY A 23 7.24 6.81 -9.41
N VAL A 24 8.48 6.66 -8.95
CA VAL A 24 9.14 5.35 -8.96
C VAL A 24 8.61 4.54 -7.77
N TYR A 25 8.24 3.29 -8.01
CA TYR A 25 7.70 2.46 -6.96
C TYR A 25 8.27 1.04 -6.93
N LEU A 26 8.23 0.46 -5.75
CA LEU A 26 8.52 -0.94 -5.45
C LEU A 26 7.22 -1.59 -4.99
N SER A 27 6.91 -2.80 -5.47
CA SER A 27 5.78 -3.55 -4.93
C SER A 27 6.16 -4.99 -4.60
N GLN A 28 5.68 -5.44 -3.45
CA GLN A 28 5.98 -6.76 -2.90
C GLN A 28 4.75 -7.34 -2.20
N TYR A 29 4.81 -8.63 -1.91
CA TYR A 29 3.75 -9.39 -1.23
C TYR A 29 4.36 -10.27 -0.12
N GLY A 30 3.71 -10.30 1.03
CA GLY A 30 4.11 -11.14 2.17
C GLY A 30 3.46 -10.69 3.47
N ALA A 31 3.65 -11.45 4.54
CA ALA A 31 3.06 -11.19 5.85
C ALA A 31 3.97 -10.40 6.79
N VAL A 32 5.28 -10.45 6.55
CA VAL A 32 6.30 -9.82 7.38
C VAL A 32 7.30 -9.07 6.52
N ARG A 33 8.17 -8.30 7.16
CA ARG A 33 9.18 -7.51 6.44
C ARG A 33 10.15 -8.40 5.64
N GLU A 34 10.48 -9.55 6.17
CA GLU A 34 11.38 -10.53 5.56
C GLU A 34 10.61 -11.47 4.62
N ASN A 35 11.31 -12.10 3.69
CA ASN A 35 10.77 -13.15 2.80
C ASN A 35 9.60 -12.70 1.93
N ARG A 36 9.61 -11.45 1.49
CA ARG A 36 8.60 -10.93 0.56
C ARG A 36 8.94 -11.24 -0.89
N ILE A 37 7.91 -11.41 -1.69
CA ILE A 37 8.02 -11.69 -3.12
C ILE A 37 7.72 -10.41 -3.89
N PHE A 38 8.51 -10.09 -4.91
CA PHE A 38 8.21 -8.99 -5.82
C PHE A 38 6.96 -9.32 -6.65
N ILE A 39 6.06 -8.36 -6.77
CA ILE A 39 4.83 -8.54 -7.55
C ILE A 39 5.13 -8.89 -9.01
N LYS A 40 6.17 -8.30 -9.60
CA LYS A 40 6.61 -8.60 -10.97
C LYS A 40 7.00 -10.08 -11.20
N ASP A 41 7.34 -10.80 -10.13
CA ASP A 41 7.65 -12.23 -10.21
C ASP A 41 6.38 -13.10 -10.12
N ILE A 42 5.23 -12.50 -9.81
CA ILE A 42 3.92 -13.17 -9.76
C ILE A 42 3.10 -12.90 -11.01
N THR A 43 3.09 -11.66 -11.48
CA THR A 43 2.27 -11.21 -12.61
C THR A 43 2.93 -10.07 -13.37
N ASP A 44 2.61 -9.95 -14.67
CA ASP A 44 3.02 -8.82 -15.51
C ASP A 44 2.07 -7.61 -15.41
N ILE A 45 0.98 -7.75 -14.66
CA ILE A 45 0.03 -6.64 -14.42
C ILE A 45 0.71 -5.62 -13.52
N GLU A 46 0.73 -4.36 -13.96
CA GLU A 46 1.35 -3.27 -13.24
C GLU A 46 0.30 -2.32 -12.62
N ALA A 47 0.65 -1.72 -11.50
CA ALA A 47 -0.06 -0.56 -10.98
C ALA A 47 0.38 0.70 -11.74
N GLU A 48 -0.49 1.71 -11.76
CA GLU A 48 -0.18 3.01 -12.34
C GLU A 48 0.04 4.03 -11.23
N VAL A 49 1.12 4.78 -11.32
CA VAL A 49 1.47 5.84 -10.36
C VAL A 49 1.61 7.15 -11.11
N SER A 50 0.94 8.18 -10.62
CA SER A 50 1.08 9.56 -11.08
C SER A 50 1.43 10.46 -9.90
N THR A 51 2.43 11.30 -10.05
CA THR A 51 2.87 12.24 -9.01
C THR A 51 2.95 13.65 -9.54
N GLU A 52 2.69 14.61 -8.64
CA GLU A 52 2.84 16.03 -8.92
C GLU A 52 3.59 16.69 -7.76
N ILE A 53 4.66 17.42 -8.08
CA ILE A 53 5.43 18.19 -7.09
C ILE A 53 4.90 19.62 -7.10
N THR A 54 4.57 20.13 -5.92
CA THR A 54 4.08 21.49 -5.70
C THR A 54 5.09 22.31 -4.89
N ASP A 55 4.83 23.61 -4.69
CA ASP A 55 5.73 24.49 -3.94
C ASP A 55 5.89 24.07 -2.47
N ASP A 56 4.87 23.44 -1.88
CA ASP A 56 4.83 23.10 -0.46
C ASP A 56 4.78 21.58 -0.20
N GLY A 57 4.87 20.76 -1.24
CA GLY A 57 4.83 19.31 -1.07
C GLY A 57 4.71 18.56 -2.38
N TRP A 58 4.03 17.43 -2.33
CA TRP A 58 3.72 16.62 -3.49
C TRP A 58 2.49 15.77 -3.25
N SER A 59 1.86 15.37 -4.35
CA SER A 59 0.71 14.47 -4.34
C SER A 59 1.00 13.23 -5.18
N LEU A 60 0.27 12.17 -4.91
CA LEU A 60 0.34 10.97 -5.72
C LEU A 60 -1.05 10.35 -5.91
N GLU A 61 -1.25 9.78 -7.07
CA GLU A 61 -2.36 8.87 -7.34
C GLU A 61 -1.79 7.49 -7.63
N LEU A 62 -2.33 6.48 -6.96
CA LEU A 62 -2.00 5.07 -7.18
C LEU A 62 -3.25 4.35 -7.67
N PHE A 63 -3.20 3.84 -8.90
CA PHE A 63 -4.23 2.96 -9.44
C PHE A 63 -3.74 1.52 -9.41
N VAL A 64 -4.43 0.67 -8.67
CA VAL A 64 -4.14 -0.77 -8.58
C VAL A 64 -5.25 -1.54 -9.27
N PRO A 65 -5.00 -2.19 -10.42
CA PRO A 65 -6.02 -3.01 -11.05
C PRO A 65 -6.50 -4.13 -10.12
N CYS A 66 -7.82 -4.34 -10.06
CA CYS A 66 -8.39 -5.45 -9.27
C CYS A 66 -7.81 -6.80 -9.70
N GLU A 67 -7.53 -6.97 -10.99
CA GLU A 67 -6.91 -8.18 -11.52
C GLU A 67 -5.51 -8.44 -10.95
N LEU A 68 -4.72 -7.39 -10.67
CA LEU A 68 -3.42 -7.54 -10.00
C LEU A 68 -3.58 -8.19 -8.64
N ILE A 69 -4.50 -7.67 -7.84
CA ILE A 69 -4.80 -8.22 -6.50
C ILE A 69 -5.27 -9.67 -6.61
N GLY A 70 -6.16 -9.96 -7.56
CA GLY A 70 -6.64 -11.31 -7.81
C GLY A 70 -5.52 -12.29 -8.15
N LYS A 71 -4.58 -11.89 -9.00
CA LYS A 71 -3.41 -12.72 -9.36
C LYS A 71 -2.48 -12.97 -8.17
N VAL A 72 -2.23 -11.94 -7.37
CA VAL A 72 -1.35 -12.06 -6.19
C VAL A 72 -1.93 -13.02 -5.15
N TYR A 73 -3.23 -12.91 -4.86
CA TYR A 73 -3.88 -13.75 -3.85
C TYR A 73 -4.40 -15.09 -4.39
N GLY A 74 -4.39 -15.29 -5.71
CA GLY A 74 -4.91 -16.51 -6.33
C GLY A 74 -6.41 -16.66 -6.26
N LYS A 75 -7.16 -15.55 -6.17
CA LYS A 75 -8.62 -15.53 -6.18
C LYS A 75 -9.15 -14.24 -6.81
N GLU A 76 -10.37 -14.27 -7.34
CA GLU A 76 -11.00 -13.06 -7.86
C GLU A 76 -11.13 -11.99 -6.78
N PHE A 77 -10.82 -10.75 -7.15
CA PHE A 77 -10.95 -9.58 -6.30
C PHE A 77 -11.95 -8.61 -6.91
N PHE A 78 -13.02 -8.34 -6.17
CA PHE A 78 -14.00 -7.32 -6.49
C PHE A 78 -14.02 -6.33 -5.34
N ALA A 79 -13.52 -5.12 -5.56
CA ALA A 79 -13.34 -4.11 -4.52
C ALA A 79 -14.65 -3.78 -3.79
N ASP A 80 -15.79 -3.79 -4.49
CA ASP A 80 -17.12 -3.53 -3.95
C ASP A 80 -17.72 -4.70 -3.15
N LYS A 81 -17.10 -5.87 -3.22
CA LYS A 81 -17.62 -7.12 -2.58
C LYS A 81 -16.69 -7.71 -1.54
N CYS A 82 -15.51 -7.14 -1.39
CA CYS A 82 -14.49 -7.66 -0.46
C CYS A 82 -14.28 -6.69 0.68
N THR A 83 -14.14 -7.23 1.89
CA THR A 83 -13.62 -6.45 3.02
C THR A 83 -12.10 -6.44 2.93
N ILE A 84 -11.53 -5.26 2.89
CA ILE A 84 -10.09 -5.06 2.87
C ILE A 84 -9.65 -4.22 4.07
N LYS A 85 -8.41 -4.40 4.46
CA LYS A 85 -7.74 -3.61 5.49
C LYS A 85 -6.42 -3.10 4.94
N GLY A 86 -5.94 -1.99 5.46
CA GLY A 86 -4.68 -1.44 4.99
C GLY A 86 -4.17 -0.31 5.86
N ASN A 87 -3.04 0.23 5.44
CA ASN A 87 -2.44 1.40 6.08
C ASN A 87 -1.71 2.24 5.04
N PHE A 88 -1.74 3.54 5.26
CA PHE A 88 -0.95 4.53 4.54
C PHE A 88 0.10 5.07 5.49
N THR A 89 1.35 5.09 5.07
CA THR A 89 2.44 5.57 5.90
C THR A 89 3.37 6.48 5.10
N LYS A 90 4.08 7.35 5.81
CA LYS A 90 5.08 8.23 5.24
C LYS A 90 6.38 8.08 6.01
N CYS A 91 7.48 7.91 5.28
CA CYS A 91 8.84 7.96 5.82
C CYS A 91 9.54 9.20 5.31
N GLY A 92 9.89 10.09 6.22
CA GLY A 92 10.66 11.30 5.93
C GLY A 92 11.98 11.31 6.70
N ASP A 93 12.66 10.18 6.79
CA ASP A 93 13.87 9.97 7.59
C ASP A 93 15.09 10.75 7.06
N LEU A 94 15.12 11.03 5.75
CA LEU A 94 16.20 11.80 5.11
C LEU A 94 15.80 13.25 4.77
N THR A 95 14.73 13.75 5.38
CA THR A 95 14.28 15.13 5.19
C THR A 95 14.94 16.08 6.20
N VAL A 96 14.82 17.40 5.98
CA VAL A 96 15.31 18.43 6.91
C VAL A 96 14.71 18.24 8.31
N TYR A 97 13.45 17.84 8.37
CA TYR A 97 12.75 17.53 9.62
C TYR A 97 12.33 16.04 9.57
N PRO A 98 13.16 15.12 10.05
CA PRO A 98 12.85 13.70 10.02
C PRO A 98 11.52 13.39 10.71
N HIS A 99 10.69 12.60 10.04
CA HIS A 99 9.36 12.25 10.56
C HIS A 99 8.88 10.91 10.01
N TYR A 100 7.97 10.28 10.76
CA TYR A 100 7.25 9.08 10.36
C TYR A 100 5.78 9.24 10.69
N ILE A 101 4.92 9.01 9.71
CA ILE A 101 3.47 9.19 9.83
C ILE A 101 2.76 7.89 9.45
N SER A 102 1.76 7.52 10.23
CA SER A 102 0.87 6.39 9.94
C SER A 102 -0.57 6.83 10.02
N PHE A 103 -1.38 6.43 9.03
CA PHE A 103 -2.83 6.66 9.04
C PHE A 103 -3.50 5.83 10.15
N SER A 104 -3.14 4.55 10.26
CA SER A 104 -3.64 3.69 11.32
C SER A 104 -2.81 3.87 12.58
N LYS A 105 -3.49 3.85 13.75
CA LYS A 105 -2.82 3.94 15.04
C LYS A 105 -1.95 2.71 15.28
N LEU A 106 -0.69 2.94 15.61
CA LEU A 106 0.26 1.89 16.01
C LEU A 106 0.35 1.83 17.54
N ALA A 107 0.72 0.66 18.09
CA ALA A 107 0.84 0.46 19.54
C ALA A 107 2.01 1.24 20.17
N GLY A 108 2.89 1.82 19.36
CA GLY A 108 4.04 2.62 19.80
C GLY A 108 5.04 2.77 18.67
N LEU A 109 6.12 3.52 18.94
CA LEU A 109 7.17 3.77 17.95
C LEU A 109 7.86 2.51 17.45
N ASP A 110 7.94 1.48 18.31
CA ASP A 110 8.61 0.21 18.01
C ASP A 110 7.73 -0.76 17.19
N ALA A 111 6.43 -0.48 17.04
CA ALA A 111 5.52 -1.35 16.32
C ALA A 111 5.88 -1.51 14.83
N GLY A 112 6.50 -0.47 14.22
CA GLY A 112 6.85 -0.47 12.81
C GLY A 112 5.64 -0.43 11.89
N PHE A 113 5.90 -0.27 10.59
CA PHE A 113 4.83 -0.16 9.59
C PHE A 113 4.42 -1.50 8.99
N HIS A 114 5.21 -2.55 9.15
CA HIS A 114 4.97 -3.87 8.59
C HIS A 114 4.24 -4.78 9.58
N ASN A 115 3.08 -4.32 10.03
CA ASN A 115 2.32 -4.99 11.08
C ASN A 115 0.82 -5.03 10.74
N PRO A 116 0.34 -6.08 10.06
CA PRO A 116 -1.05 -6.17 9.58
C PRO A 116 -2.10 -6.06 10.68
N GLN A 117 -1.76 -6.39 11.93
CA GLN A 117 -2.70 -6.27 13.05
C GLN A 117 -3.15 -4.84 13.33
N TYR A 118 -2.39 -3.84 12.87
CA TYR A 118 -2.74 -2.42 13.03
C TYR A 118 -3.38 -1.81 11.78
N PHE A 119 -3.62 -2.59 10.74
CA PHE A 119 -4.30 -2.10 9.54
C PHE A 119 -5.74 -1.74 9.85
N SER A 120 -6.18 -0.62 9.30
CA SER A 120 -7.57 -0.16 9.41
C SER A 120 -8.42 -0.74 8.27
N LYS A 121 -9.71 -0.90 8.53
CA LYS A 121 -10.68 -1.26 7.50
C LYS A 121 -10.71 -0.19 6.41
N ILE A 122 -10.66 -0.62 5.16
CA ILE A 122 -10.82 0.25 4.00
C ILE A 122 -12.19 0.02 3.39
N ILE A 123 -12.95 1.10 3.25
CA ILE A 123 -14.25 1.12 2.59
C ILE A 123 -14.05 1.66 1.18
N VAL A 124 -14.46 0.89 0.18
CA VAL A 124 -14.37 1.29 -1.21
C VAL A 124 -15.59 2.13 -1.58
N ASP A 125 -15.35 3.30 -2.15
CA ASP A 125 -16.42 4.16 -2.67
C ASP A 125 -16.75 3.72 -4.10
N GLU A 126 -17.93 3.16 -4.31
CA GLU A 126 -18.38 2.64 -5.61
C GLU A 126 -18.36 3.69 -6.71
N ARG A 127 -18.49 4.97 -6.38
CA ARG A 127 -18.47 6.06 -7.37
C ARG A 127 -17.14 6.18 -8.12
N ASN A 128 -16.06 5.66 -7.56
CA ASN A 128 -14.72 5.72 -8.11
C ASN A 128 -14.23 4.39 -8.66
N LEU A 129 -15.08 3.37 -8.73
CA LEU A 129 -14.72 2.08 -9.32
C LEU A 129 -14.65 2.20 -10.85
N LYS A 130 -13.57 1.69 -11.38
CA LYS A 130 -13.32 1.64 -12.82
C LYS A 130 -13.37 0.21 -13.35
#